data_1e9993d2e7ce5b49ac64034c3b697e17
#
_entry.id   1e9993d2e7ce5b49ac64034c3b697e17
#
_cell.length_a   1.000
_cell.length_b   1.000
_cell.length_c   1.000
_cell.angle_alpha   90.00
_cell.angle_beta   90.00
_cell.angle_gamma   90.00
#
_symmetry.space_group_name_H-M   'P 1'
#
loop_
_entity.id
_entity.type
_entity.pdbx_description
1 polymer ?
#
loop_
_entity_poly.entity_id
_entity_poly.type
_entity_poly.pdbx_seq_one_letter_code
_entity_poly.pdbx_strand_id
1 'polypeptide(L)'
;MAVVGPQDGAVRDESHHPIWRTRRERSGSGRPVRVWFDGVMTSHDVPDRGLELRSTLSHDGIVTLAVRRSEVPVPADDQVVVRVDAAPINPSDLGMMFAAGDVEAALAAGDGMHPAVAVPVSAGVLAAQNGRLDKAMPVGNEGGGLVVAAGASPAAQALVGRVVGFLSGNAYAQYRTLHVSQCLPMADGTDPADAAAAFVNPLTALGMVETMRSEGHTALVHTVGASNLGLMLNRICVADGVGLVNIVRRPEHVDLLRAEGASHVVDSSAETFIGDLTDALRATGATIAFDAIGGGDIAGTLLSRMEKVAGERAGEFSRYGSDTHKQVYIYGGLDRGPTVLRRDFGTSWGVGGWLLTPFLTKLGQEGANRLRQRVADEITTTFASTYGMRLTLADAVDPDKVRRYARMATGDKALVTPNA
;
A
#
# COMPACT_ATOMS: atom_id res chain seq x y z
N MET A 1 18.18 -50.12 63.02
CA MET A 1 16.75 -50.03 63.37
C MET A 1 16.20 -48.75 62.83
N ALA A 2 15.09 -48.87 62.20
CA ALA A 2 14.23 -47.84 61.61
C ALA A 2 14.65 -47.29 60.20
N VAL A 3 13.98 -47.84 59.22
CA VAL A 3 13.84 -47.50 57.86
C VAL A 3 12.88 -46.29 57.77
N VAL A 4 13.23 -45.27 57.01
CA VAL A 4 12.25 -44.31 56.47
C VAL A 4 12.53 -44.15 54.97
N GLY A 5 11.52 -44.47 54.16
CA GLY A 5 11.55 -44.46 52.71
C GLY A 5 11.41 -43.06 52.12
N PRO A 6 11.60 -42.91 50.77
CA PRO A 6 11.63 -41.64 50.11
C PRO A 6 10.19 -41.10 49.86
N GLN A 7 9.99 -39.80 50.08
CA GLN A 7 8.80 -39.08 49.66
C GLN A 7 9.01 -38.54 48.24
N ASP A 8 8.14 -38.97 47.33
CA ASP A 8 7.98 -38.44 46.01
C ASP A 8 7.50 -36.95 46.08
N GLY A 9 8.35 -36.04 45.64
CA GLY A 9 8.02 -34.65 45.39
C GLY A 9 7.69 -34.46 43.91
N ALA A 10 6.42 -34.59 43.55
CA ALA A 10 5.95 -34.21 42.22
C ALA A 10 6.05 -32.70 42.06
N VAL A 11 6.97 -32.25 41.23
CA VAL A 11 7.01 -30.89 40.70
C VAL A 11 5.83 -30.74 39.71
N ARG A 12 4.83 -29.97 40.09
CA ARG A 12 3.74 -29.55 39.16
C ARG A 12 4.29 -28.50 38.23
N ASP A 13 4.37 -28.87 36.96
CA ASP A 13 4.56 -27.96 35.87
C ASP A 13 3.21 -27.24 35.64
N GLU A 14 3.09 -26.00 36.13
CA GLU A 14 1.92 -25.11 35.86
C GLU A 14 2.22 -24.16 34.71
N SER A 15 2.35 -24.71 33.48
CA SER A 15 2.20 -23.92 32.28
C SER A 15 0.74 -23.89 31.86
N HIS A 16 -0.07 -23.09 32.58
CA HIS A 16 -1.44 -22.82 32.15
C HIS A 16 -1.43 -21.74 31.07
N HIS A 17 -1.54 -22.17 29.82
CA HIS A 17 -2.00 -21.29 28.74
C HIS A 17 -3.52 -21.14 28.85
N PRO A 18 -4.07 -19.93 28.77
CA PRO A 18 -5.50 -19.72 28.89
C PRO A 18 -6.26 -20.27 27.68
N ILE A 19 -7.24 -21.14 27.96
CA ILE A 19 -8.21 -21.64 26.98
C ILE A 19 -9.31 -20.57 26.86
N TRP A 20 -9.47 -20.01 25.68
CA TRP A 20 -10.42 -18.94 25.42
C TRP A 20 -11.79 -19.49 24.99
N ARG A 21 -12.87 -18.98 25.65
CA ARG A 21 -14.26 -19.31 25.31
C ARG A 21 -14.98 -18.07 24.77
N THR A 22 -15.72 -18.23 23.69
CA THR A 22 -16.59 -17.18 23.14
C THR A 22 -17.74 -16.83 24.08
N ARG A 23 -17.95 -15.55 24.34
CA ARG A 23 -19.15 -15.01 24.95
C ARG A 23 -19.74 -13.92 24.05
N ARG A 24 -21.01 -14.08 23.66
CA ARG A 24 -21.78 -13.03 22.99
C ARG A 24 -22.35 -12.10 24.03
N GLU A 25 -21.92 -10.86 24.06
CA GLU A 25 -22.59 -9.80 24.82
C GLU A 25 -23.19 -8.79 23.84
N ARG A 26 -24.43 -8.39 24.07
CA ARG A 26 -25.09 -7.33 23.32
C ARG A 26 -24.84 -6.00 24.06
N SER A 27 -24.22 -5.04 23.38
CA SER A 27 -24.21 -3.66 23.88
C SER A 27 -25.54 -2.98 23.55
N GLY A 28 -25.99 -2.06 24.40
CA GLY A 28 -27.30 -1.38 24.29
C GLY A 28 -27.44 -0.42 23.08
N SER A 29 -26.47 -0.35 22.14
CA SER A 29 -26.46 0.55 20.98
C SER A 29 -26.79 -0.13 19.66
N GLY A 30 -27.11 -1.42 19.63
CA GLY A 30 -27.58 -2.14 18.44
C GLY A 30 -26.54 -2.36 17.33
N ARG A 31 -25.29 -1.96 17.50
CA ARG A 31 -24.20 -2.25 16.55
C ARG A 31 -23.56 -3.60 16.89
N PRO A 32 -23.28 -4.47 15.89
CA PRO A 32 -22.59 -5.72 16.15
C PRO A 32 -21.14 -5.43 16.58
N VAL A 33 -20.84 -5.68 17.85
CA VAL A 33 -19.46 -5.75 18.33
C VAL A 33 -18.90 -7.08 17.84
N ARG A 34 -17.89 -7.04 16.97
CA ARG A 34 -17.14 -8.24 16.60
C ARG A 34 -16.31 -8.66 17.81
N VAL A 35 -16.68 -9.78 18.39
CA VAL A 35 -15.88 -10.44 19.43
C VAL A 35 -14.81 -11.27 18.71
N TRP A 36 -13.56 -10.98 18.98
CA TRP A 36 -12.42 -11.73 18.45
C TRP A 36 -12.34 -13.10 19.11
N PHE A 37 -12.00 -14.12 18.30
CA PHE A 37 -11.83 -15.47 18.79
C PHE A 37 -10.49 -15.57 19.54
N ASP A 38 -10.59 -15.91 20.78
CA ASP A 38 -9.49 -16.28 21.65
C ASP A 38 -9.17 -17.79 21.48
N GLY A 39 -8.37 -18.09 20.49
CA GLY A 39 -7.84 -19.43 20.28
C GLY A 39 -6.49 -19.30 19.58
N VAL A 40 -5.42 -19.49 20.30
CA VAL A 40 -4.11 -19.76 19.67
C VAL A 40 -4.29 -21.09 18.94
N MET A 41 -4.34 -21.05 17.60
CA MET A 41 -4.27 -22.27 16.80
C MET A 41 -2.92 -22.93 17.10
N THR A 42 -2.93 -24.19 17.44
CA THR A 42 -1.68 -24.96 17.53
C THR A 42 -1.15 -25.19 16.11
N SER A 43 0.13 -25.49 15.94
CA SER A 43 0.69 -25.80 14.63
C SER A 43 -0.03 -26.94 13.89
N HIS A 44 -0.84 -27.73 14.60
CA HIS A 44 -1.68 -28.80 14.06
C HIS A 44 -3.00 -28.29 13.43
N ASP A 45 -3.40 -27.05 13.69
CA ASP A 45 -4.65 -26.47 13.18
C ASP A 45 -4.48 -25.68 11.89
N VAL A 46 -3.23 -25.46 11.43
CA VAL A 46 -2.95 -24.79 10.15
C VAL A 46 -3.16 -25.79 9.02
N PRO A 47 -4.04 -25.51 8.02
CA PRO A 47 -4.26 -26.43 6.94
C PRO A 47 -3.04 -26.56 6.03
N ASP A 48 -2.79 -27.74 5.49
CA ASP A 48 -1.70 -27.99 4.52
C ASP A 48 -1.87 -27.23 3.21
N ARG A 49 -3.09 -26.78 2.91
CA ARG A 49 -3.46 -26.08 1.68
C ARG A 49 -4.43 -24.94 1.95
N GLY A 50 -4.28 -23.87 1.16
CA GLY A 50 -5.19 -22.75 1.13
C GLY A 50 -5.54 -22.35 -0.31
N LEU A 51 -6.34 -21.28 -0.44
CA LEU A 51 -6.65 -20.66 -1.72
C LEU A 51 -5.81 -19.39 -1.89
N GLU A 52 -5.46 -19.08 -3.13
CA GLU A 52 -4.77 -17.85 -3.50
C GLU A 52 -5.16 -17.40 -4.91
N LEU A 53 -4.92 -16.12 -5.22
CA LEU A 53 -5.02 -15.59 -6.58
C LEU A 53 -3.71 -15.76 -7.33
N ARG A 54 -3.81 -16.22 -8.58
CA ARG A 54 -2.69 -16.27 -9.52
C ARG A 54 -3.05 -15.65 -10.85
N SER A 55 -2.11 -14.88 -11.40
CA SER A 55 -2.21 -14.24 -12.72
C SER A 55 -1.32 -14.97 -13.72
N THR A 56 -1.88 -15.36 -14.85
CA THR A 56 -1.15 -16.02 -15.94
C THR A 56 -1.41 -15.26 -17.24
N LEU A 57 -0.35 -14.88 -17.94
CA LEU A 57 -0.43 -14.29 -19.29
C LEU A 57 -0.14 -15.39 -20.32
N SER A 58 -1.10 -15.68 -21.19
CA SER A 58 -0.92 -16.66 -22.27
C SER A 58 -0.34 -16.06 -23.54
N HIS A 59 0.19 -16.90 -24.43
CA HIS A 59 0.66 -16.49 -25.76
C HIS A 59 -0.44 -15.89 -26.65
N ASP A 60 -1.70 -16.20 -26.38
CA ASP A 60 -2.85 -15.65 -27.10
C ASP A 60 -3.21 -14.22 -26.67
N GLY A 61 -2.41 -13.60 -25.79
CA GLY A 61 -2.64 -12.25 -25.32
C GLY A 61 -3.81 -12.13 -24.33
N ILE A 62 -4.05 -13.17 -23.55
CA ILE A 62 -5.06 -13.17 -22.47
C ILE A 62 -4.37 -13.29 -21.13
N VAL A 63 -4.67 -12.37 -20.22
CA VAL A 63 -4.34 -12.51 -18.80
C VAL A 63 -5.51 -13.17 -18.09
N THR A 64 -5.25 -14.28 -17.42
CA THR A 64 -6.23 -14.96 -16.56
C THR A 64 -5.83 -14.76 -15.09
N LEU A 65 -6.66 -14.06 -14.33
CA LEU A 65 -6.58 -14.03 -12.87
C LEU A 65 -7.53 -15.08 -12.31
N ALA A 66 -7.02 -16.02 -11.54
CA ALA A 66 -7.78 -17.17 -11.09
C ALA A 66 -7.54 -17.52 -9.63
N VAL A 67 -8.59 -18.01 -8.96
CA VAL A 67 -8.46 -18.66 -7.65
C VAL A 67 -7.83 -20.05 -7.85
N ARG A 68 -6.77 -20.33 -7.12
CA ARG A 68 -6.02 -21.59 -7.17
C ARG A 68 -5.76 -22.11 -5.76
N ARG A 69 -5.65 -23.45 -5.64
CA ARG A 69 -5.12 -24.07 -4.43
C ARG A 69 -3.60 -23.93 -4.39
N SER A 70 -3.07 -23.61 -3.21
CA SER A 70 -1.64 -23.61 -2.95
C SER A 70 -1.33 -24.33 -1.66
N GLU A 71 -0.11 -24.85 -1.55
CA GLU A 71 0.39 -25.43 -0.30
C GLU A 71 0.69 -24.33 0.71
N VAL A 72 0.50 -24.65 1.99
CA VAL A 72 0.94 -23.83 3.12
C VAL A 72 2.18 -24.51 3.70
N PRO A 73 3.39 -24.05 3.36
CA PRO A 73 4.62 -24.67 3.85
C PRO A 73 4.74 -24.58 5.37
N VAL A 74 5.28 -25.64 5.98
CA VAL A 74 5.70 -25.61 7.39
C VAL A 74 6.76 -24.51 7.53
N PRO A 75 6.65 -23.60 8.51
CA PRO A 75 7.61 -22.52 8.67
C PRO A 75 8.99 -23.03 9.09
N ALA A 76 10.05 -22.54 8.44
CA ALA A 76 11.42 -22.70 8.90
C ALA A 76 11.66 -21.85 10.15
N ASP A 77 12.83 -22.00 10.81
CA ASP A 77 13.11 -21.39 12.11
C ASP A 77 12.75 -19.91 12.21
N ASP A 78 13.13 -19.09 11.22
CA ASP A 78 12.88 -17.65 11.18
C ASP A 78 11.63 -17.28 10.36
N GLN A 79 10.70 -18.20 10.21
CA GLN A 79 9.45 -17.97 9.47
C GLN A 79 8.23 -18.11 10.38
N VAL A 80 7.17 -17.45 9.94
CA VAL A 80 5.84 -17.53 10.55
C VAL A 80 4.80 -17.87 9.47
N VAL A 81 3.69 -18.49 9.87
CA VAL A 81 2.50 -18.61 9.04
C VAL A 81 1.49 -17.57 9.48
N VAL A 82 1.12 -16.69 8.55
CA VAL A 82 0.07 -15.69 8.75
C VAL A 82 -1.22 -16.17 8.10
N ARG A 83 -2.30 -16.23 8.86
CA ARG A 83 -3.65 -16.28 8.31
C ARG A 83 -3.98 -14.88 7.81
N VAL A 84 -4.14 -14.72 6.50
CA VAL A 84 -4.36 -13.40 5.90
C VAL A 84 -5.83 -13.03 6.00
N ASP A 85 -6.15 -12.05 6.83
CA ASP A 85 -7.51 -11.61 7.05
C ASP A 85 -7.90 -10.43 6.13
N ALA A 86 -6.90 -9.68 5.64
CA ALA A 86 -7.11 -8.52 4.78
C ALA A 86 -5.89 -8.24 3.89
N ALA A 87 -6.11 -7.83 2.63
CA ALA A 87 -5.07 -7.40 1.71
C ALA A 87 -5.64 -6.33 0.75
N PRO A 88 -5.12 -5.08 0.76
CA PRO A 88 -5.65 -4.01 -0.07
C PRO A 88 -5.23 -4.17 -1.54
N ILE A 89 -6.10 -3.71 -2.47
CA ILE A 89 -5.71 -3.55 -3.86
C ILE A 89 -5.17 -2.12 -4.06
N ASN A 90 -3.89 -2.02 -4.40
CA ASN A 90 -3.23 -0.77 -4.74
C ASN A 90 -3.06 -0.64 -6.27
N PRO A 91 -2.83 0.56 -6.83
CA PRO A 91 -2.57 0.73 -8.27
C PRO A 91 -1.43 -0.16 -8.79
N SER A 92 -0.39 -0.38 -7.99
CA SER A 92 0.74 -1.25 -8.34
C SER A 92 0.36 -2.74 -8.46
N ASP A 93 -0.68 -3.18 -7.75
CA ASP A 93 -1.16 -4.57 -7.84
C ASP A 93 -1.80 -4.86 -9.19
N LEU A 94 -2.53 -3.88 -9.77
CA LEU A 94 -3.22 -4.05 -11.05
C LEU A 94 -2.25 -4.42 -12.19
N GLY A 95 -1.02 -3.92 -12.15
CA GLY A 95 0.02 -4.26 -13.11
C GLY A 95 0.38 -5.75 -13.08
N MET A 96 0.47 -6.35 -11.90
CA MET A 96 0.70 -7.78 -11.74
C MET A 96 -0.55 -8.61 -12.03
N MET A 97 -1.72 -8.16 -11.57
CA MET A 97 -2.99 -8.87 -11.75
C MET A 97 -3.39 -8.96 -13.22
N PHE A 98 -3.26 -7.85 -13.97
CA PHE A 98 -3.84 -7.73 -15.31
C PHE A 98 -2.84 -7.37 -16.42
N ALA A 99 -1.54 -7.29 -16.14
CA ALA A 99 -0.48 -7.02 -17.13
C ALA A 99 -0.74 -5.78 -18.02
N ALA A 100 -1.42 -4.76 -17.48
CA ALA A 100 -1.89 -3.60 -18.25
C ALA A 100 -2.93 -3.93 -19.36
N GLY A 101 -3.67 -5.04 -19.20
CA GLY A 101 -4.78 -5.43 -20.08
C GLY A 101 -5.97 -4.49 -19.99
N ASP A 102 -6.87 -4.65 -20.96
CA ASP A 102 -8.13 -3.92 -21.02
C ASP A 102 -9.15 -4.52 -20.05
N VAL A 103 -9.20 -3.99 -18.83
CA VAL A 103 -10.11 -4.48 -17.78
C VAL A 103 -11.58 -4.19 -18.07
N GLU A 104 -11.91 -3.22 -18.94
CA GLU A 104 -13.29 -2.99 -19.37
C GLU A 104 -13.81 -4.15 -20.25
N ALA A 105 -12.91 -4.84 -20.96
CA ALA A 105 -13.20 -6.05 -21.72
C ALA A 105 -13.09 -7.34 -20.88
N ALA A 106 -13.04 -7.27 -19.56
CA ALA A 106 -12.94 -8.43 -18.69
C ALA A 106 -14.16 -9.36 -18.83
N LEU A 107 -13.92 -10.67 -18.95
CA LEU A 107 -14.93 -11.71 -19.08
C LEU A 107 -14.76 -12.77 -17.99
N ALA A 108 -15.87 -13.33 -17.52
CA ALA A 108 -15.83 -14.47 -16.62
C ALA A 108 -15.14 -15.67 -17.29
N ALA A 109 -14.28 -16.34 -16.54
CA ALA A 109 -13.55 -17.53 -16.96
C ALA A 109 -13.50 -18.56 -15.82
N GLY A 110 -13.04 -19.78 -16.12
CA GLY A 110 -13.03 -20.86 -15.13
C GLY A 110 -14.41 -21.49 -14.94
N ASP A 111 -14.57 -22.18 -13.83
CA ASP A 111 -15.81 -22.85 -13.44
C ASP A 111 -16.23 -22.44 -12.01
N GLY A 112 -17.38 -22.96 -11.54
CA GLY A 112 -17.91 -22.60 -10.21
C GLY A 112 -17.00 -23.00 -9.03
N MET A 113 -16.10 -23.96 -9.22
CA MET A 113 -15.12 -24.37 -8.20
C MET A 113 -13.78 -23.63 -8.32
N HIS A 114 -13.45 -23.12 -9.51
CA HIS A 114 -12.21 -22.43 -9.83
C HIS A 114 -12.53 -21.12 -10.57
N PRO A 115 -13.16 -20.14 -9.89
CA PRO A 115 -13.53 -18.88 -10.53
C PRO A 115 -12.30 -18.14 -11.03
N ALA A 116 -12.45 -17.51 -12.20
CA ALA A 116 -11.41 -16.75 -12.86
C ALA A 116 -12.01 -15.61 -13.69
N VAL A 117 -11.19 -14.62 -14.01
CA VAL A 117 -11.48 -13.56 -14.98
C VAL A 117 -10.39 -13.55 -16.05
N ALA A 118 -10.81 -13.38 -17.31
CA ALA A 118 -9.93 -13.26 -18.47
C ALA A 118 -9.96 -11.80 -18.97
N VAL A 119 -8.79 -11.23 -19.22
CA VAL A 119 -8.61 -9.85 -19.65
C VAL A 119 -7.66 -9.84 -20.86
N PRO A 120 -8.08 -9.27 -22.02
CA PRO A 120 -7.22 -9.18 -23.18
C PRO A 120 -6.10 -8.13 -22.99
N VAL A 121 -4.92 -8.40 -23.55
CA VAL A 121 -3.81 -7.45 -23.62
C VAL A 121 -3.49 -7.10 -25.05
N SER A 122 -2.98 -5.89 -25.27
CA SER A 122 -2.50 -5.49 -26.61
C SER A 122 -1.22 -6.25 -26.99
N ALA A 123 -0.95 -6.33 -28.30
CA ALA A 123 0.28 -6.95 -28.82
C ALA A 123 1.56 -6.28 -28.25
N GLY A 124 1.54 -4.97 -28.04
CA GLY A 124 2.66 -4.26 -27.42
C GLY A 124 2.92 -4.66 -25.97
N VAL A 125 1.85 -4.84 -25.18
CA VAL A 125 1.95 -5.35 -23.80
C VAL A 125 2.44 -6.79 -23.79
N LEU A 126 1.93 -7.64 -24.68
CA LEU A 126 2.35 -9.04 -24.79
C LEU A 126 3.86 -9.13 -25.10
N ALA A 127 4.35 -8.36 -26.07
CA ALA A 127 5.77 -8.32 -26.41
C ALA A 127 6.66 -7.83 -25.26
N ALA A 128 6.22 -6.80 -24.53
CA ALA A 128 6.96 -6.24 -23.39
C ALA A 128 7.02 -7.17 -22.17
N GLN A 129 6.10 -8.14 -22.06
CA GLN A 129 6.00 -9.03 -20.90
C GLN A 129 6.34 -10.50 -21.21
N ASN A 130 7.15 -10.75 -22.24
CA ASN A 130 7.59 -12.09 -22.62
C ASN A 130 8.11 -12.94 -21.45
N GLY A 131 8.78 -12.34 -20.48
CA GLY A 131 9.36 -13.03 -19.33
C GLY A 131 8.36 -13.72 -18.40
N ARG A 132 7.05 -13.36 -18.48
CA ARG A 132 5.99 -13.94 -17.62
C ARG A 132 5.02 -14.89 -18.36
N LEU A 133 5.22 -15.11 -19.67
CA LEU A 133 4.32 -15.97 -20.44
C LEU A 133 4.21 -17.35 -19.81
N ASP A 134 2.97 -17.84 -19.72
CA ASP A 134 2.55 -19.13 -19.15
C ASP A 134 3.03 -19.41 -17.69
N LYS A 135 3.53 -18.38 -17.00
CA LYS A 135 3.89 -18.48 -15.59
C LYS A 135 2.73 -18.01 -14.72
N ALA A 136 2.24 -18.88 -13.87
CA ALA A 136 1.23 -18.55 -12.86
C ALA A 136 1.88 -17.73 -11.74
N MET A 137 1.84 -16.40 -11.86
CA MET A 137 2.45 -15.46 -10.91
C MET A 137 1.52 -15.20 -9.73
N PRO A 138 2.01 -15.28 -8.47
CA PRO A 138 1.23 -14.84 -7.33
C PRO A 138 1.04 -13.32 -7.36
N VAL A 139 0.03 -12.80 -6.66
CA VAL A 139 -0.34 -11.38 -6.67
C VAL A 139 -0.68 -10.86 -5.28
N GLY A 140 -0.64 -9.53 -5.13
CA GLY A 140 -0.88 -8.80 -3.88
C GLY A 140 0.42 -8.41 -3.19
N ASN A 141 0.69 -7.10 -3.08
CA ASN A 141 1.96 -6.60 -2.53
C ASN A 141 2.02 -6.69 -1.00
N GLU A 142 0.93 -6.37 -0.32
CA GLU A 142 0.86 -6.26 1.13
C GLU A 142 -0.43 -6.87 1.67
N GLY A 143 -0.42 -7.19 2.96
CA GLY A 143 -1.59 -7.69 3.68
C GLY A 143 -1.45 -7.58 5.18
N GLY A 144 -2.51 -7.93 5.88
CA GLY A 144 -2.58 -8.00 7.34
C GLY A 144 -3.29 -9.28 7.79
N GLY A 145 -2.90 -9.79 8.94
CA GLY A 145 -3.49 -11.00 9.45
C GLY A 145 -2.89 -11.44 10.77
N LEU A 146 -3.38 -12.57 11.25
CA LEU A 146 -2.96 -13.19 12.51
C LEU A 146 -1.82 -14.20 12.27
N VAL A 147 -0.75 -14.12 13.04
CA VAL A 147 0.28 -15.17 13.05
C VAL A 147 -0.26 -16.40 13.77
N VAL A 148 -0.41 -17.51 13.04
CA VAL A 148 -1.05 -18.74 13.53
C VAL A 148 -0.05 -19.87 13.78
N ALA A 149 1.15 -19.81 13.21
CA ALA A 149 2.23 -20.73 13.49
C ALA A 149 3.60 -20.05 13.28
N ALA A 150 4.65 -20.59 13.90
CA ALA A 150 5.99 -20.06 13.80
C ALA A 150 7.05 -21.17 13.86
N GLY A 151 8.20 -20.91 13.24
CA GLY A 151 9.40 -21.72 13.40
C GLY A 151 10.05 -21.54 14.79
N ALA A 152 11.17 -22.21 15.01
CA ALA A 152 11.75 -22.35 16.34
C ALA A 152 12.50 -21.12 16.87
N SER A 153 12.80 -20.12 16.03
CA SER A 153 13.56 -18.95 16.51
C SER A 153 12.76 -18.11 17.51
N PRO A 154 13.42 -17.50 18.50
CA PRO A 154 12.75 -16.61 19.45
C PRO A 154 12.00 -15.45 18.78
N ALA A 155 12.53 -14.93 17.66
CA ALA A 155 11.92 -13.86 16.91
C ALA A 155 10.60 -14.29 16.24
N ALA A 156 10.56 -15.52 15.70
CA ALA A 156 9.34 -16.09 15.12
C ALA A 156 8.31 -16.41 16.20
N GLN A 157 8.73 -17.03 17.29
CA GLN A 157 7.84 -17.39 18.42
C GLN A 157 7.20 -16.16 19.09
N ALA A 158 7.92 -15.03 19.15
CA ALA A 158 7.40 -13.78 19.72
C ALA A 158 6.24 -13.16 18.90
N LEU A 159 6.02 -13.61 17.66
CA LEU A 159 4.94 -13.12 16.79
C LEU A 159 3.68 -13.98 16.87
N VAL A 160 3.72 -15.18 17.44
CA VAL A 160 2.55 -16.08 17.52
C VAL A 160 1.39 -15.38 18.25
N GLY A 161 0.20 -15.43 17.66
CA GLY A 161 -0.99 -14.80 18.21
C GLY A 161 -1.06 -13.27 18.00
N ARG A 162 -0.07 -12.66 17.36
CA ARG A 162 -0.09 -11.22 17.08
C ARG A 162 -0.66 -10.92 15.69
N VAL A 163 -1.32 -9.77 15.58
CA VAL A 163 -1.68 -9.18 14.30
C VAL A 163 -0.43 -8.52 13.72
N VAL A 164 -0.17 -8.83 12.46
CA VAL A 164 0.94 -8.24 11.69
C VAL A 164 0.45 -7.66 10.38
N GLY A 165 1.02 -6.53 9.96
CA GLY A 165 1.07 -6.14 8.56
C GLY A 165 2.28 -6.80 7.90
N PHE A 166 2.24 -7.07 6.60
CA PHE A 166 3.35 -7.68 5.90
C PHE A 166 3.47 -7.24 4.44
N LEU A 167 4.69 -7.34 3.91
CA LEU A 167 5.00 -7.10 2.49
C LEU A 167 5.57 -8.38 1.88
N SER A 168 4.93 -8.93 0.84
CA SER A 168 5.34 -10.23 0.31
C SER A 168 5.24 -10.42 -1.21
N GLY A 169 4.44 -9.61 -1.92
CA GLY A 169 4.17 -9.78 -3.36
C GLY A 169 3.20 -10.94 -3.70
N ASN A 170 2.62 -11.59 -2.69
CA ASN A 170 1.70 -12.71 -2.85
C ASN A 170 0.59 -12.72 -1.78
N ALA A 171 0.11 -11.54 -1.38
CA ALA A 171 -0.79 -11.37 -0.24
C ALA A 171 -2.24 -11.82 -0.49
N TYR A 172 -2.69 -11.96 -1.75
CA TYR A 172 -4.06 -12.41 -2.01
C TYR A 172 -4.19 -13.93 -1.86
N ALA A 173 -4.09 -14.38 -0.62
CA ALA A 173 -4.15 -15.79 -0.23
C ALA A 173 -4.68 -15.97 1.18
N GLN A 174 -5.21 -17.15 1.48
CA GLN A 174 -5.72 -17.47 2.82
C GLN A 174 -4.60 -17.56 3.87
N TYR A 175 -3.44 -18.09 3.50
CA TYR A 175 -2.29 -18.25 4.38
C TYR A 175 -1.00 -17.88 3.67
N ARG A 176 -0.04 -17.33 4.43
CA ARG A 176 1.32 -17.06 3.94
C ARG A 176 2.38 -17.46 4.93
N THR A 177 3.35 -18.23 4.45
CA THR A 177 4.60 -18.46 5.20
C THR A 177 5.58 -17.36 4.83
N LEU A 178 6.02 -16.59 5.83
CA LEU A 178 6.80 -15.37 5.68
C LEU A 178 8.01 -15.40 6.60
N HIS A 179 9.13 -14.81 6.17
CA HIS A 179 10.25 -14.52 7.06
C HIS A 179 9.86 -13.40 8.04
N VAL A 180 10.31 -13.46 9.28
CA VAL A 180 9.96 -12.48 10.34
C VAL A 180 10.26 -11.03 9.94
N SER A 181 11.29 -10.78 9.12
CA SER A 181 11.63 -9.42 8.65
C SER A 181 10.61 -8.82 7.68
N GLN A 182 9.71 -9.63 7.12
CA GLN A 182 8.62 -9.18 6.26
C GLN A 182 7.39 -8.74 7.06
N CYS A 183 7.36 -9.05 8.35
CA CYS A 183 6.26 -8.78 9.24
C CYS A 183 6.50 -7.51 10.06
N LEU A 184 5.46 -6.70 10.21
CA LEU A 184 5.42 -5.55 11.10
C LEU A 184 4.36 -5.84 12.18
N PRO A 185 4.76 -6.16 13.41
CA PRO A 185 3.81 -6.44 14.48
C PRO A 185 3.08 -5.15 14.87
N MET A 186 1.77 -5.27 15.07
CA MET A 186 0.91 -4.18 15.48
C MET A 186 0.67 -4.17 16.99
N ALA A 187 0.14 -3.07 17.51
CA ALA A 187 -0.34 -3.00 18.88
C ALA A 187 -1.48 -4.00 19.10
N ASP A 188 -1.62 -4.47 20.35
CA ASP A 188 -2.70 -5.39 20.72
C ASP A 188 -4.07 -4.77 20.44
N GLY A 189 -4.96 -5.57 19.84
CA GLY A 189 -6.30 -5.12 19.45
C GLY A 189 -6.39 -4.39 18.11
N THR A 190 -5.30 -4.22 17.37
CA THR A 190 -5.35 -3.66 16.00
C THR A 190 -6.16 -4.58 15.07
N ASP A 191 -7.09 -3.99 14.30
CA ASP A 191 -7.83 -4.74 13.27
C ASP A 191 -6.87 -5.14 12.12
N PRO A 192 -6.86 -6.41 11.68
CA PRO A 192 -6.08 -6.82 10.52
C PRO A 192 -6.33 -5.98 9.25
N ALA A 193 -7.51 -5.39 9.09
CA ALA A 193 -7.79 -4.49 7.98
C ALA A 193 -6.99 -3.18 8.05
N ASP A 194 -6.71 -2.67 9.26
CA ASP A 194 -5.83 -1.51 9.45
C ASP A 194 -4.37 -1.91 9.18
N ALA A 195 -3.93 -3.04 9.74
CA ALA A 195 -2.60 -3.60 9.53
C ALA A 195 -2.29 -3.91 8.05
N ALA A 196 -3.32 -4.23 7.24
CA ALA A 196 -3.18 -4.66 5.87
C ALA A 196 -2.54 -3.61 4.94
N ALA A 197 -2.70 -2.32 5.23
CA ALA A 197 -2.15 -1.23 4.43
C ALA A 197 -0.90 -0.58 5.07
N ALA A 198 -0.08 -1.35 5.81
CA ALA A 198 1.02 -0.81 6.59
C ALA A 198 2.31 -0.53 5.80
N PHE A 199 2.42 -0.96 4.54
CA PHE A 199 3.69 -0.87 3.81
C PHE A 199 3.64 0.03 2.58
N VAL A 200 2.77 -0.23 1.60
CA VAL A 200 2.86 0.43 0.31
C VAL A 200 2.59 1.92 0.41
N ASN A 201 1.41 2.32 0.84
CA ASN A 201 1.06 3.74 0.89
C ASN A 201 1.76 4.51 2.02
N PRO A 202 1.80 4.01 3.28
CA PRO A 202 2.46 4.72 4.37
C PRO A 202 3.95 4.97 4.13
N LEU A 203 4.69 3.93 3.74
CA LEU A 203 6.13 4.05 3.50
C LEU A 203 6.44 4.87 2.25
N THR A 204 5.54 4.87 1.24
CA THR A 204 5.66 5.75 0.07
C THR A 204 5.48 7.21 0.49
N ALA A 205 4.46 7.53 1.27
CA ALA A 205 4.21 8.89 1.74
C ALA A 205 5.34 9.42 2.65
N LEU A 206 5.81 8.59 3.60
CA LEU A 206 6.98 8.92 4.42
C LEU A 206 8.24 9.08 3.57
N GLY A 207 8.44 8.19 2.58
CA GLY A 207 9.56 8.23 1.65
C GLY A 207 9.60 9.51 0.82
N MET A 208 8.47 10.06 0.42
CA MET A 208 8.38 11.34 -0.27
C MET A 208 8.89 12.48 0.62
N VAL A 209 8.48 12.51 1.89
CA VAL A 209 8.95 13.53 2.86
C VAL A 209 10.43 13.38 3.17
N GLU A 210 10.93 12.16 3.34
CA GLU A 210 12.36 11.89 3.57
C GLU A 210 13.21 12.25 2.33
N THR A 211 12.71 11.97 1.12
CA THR A 211 13.39 12.37 -0.13
C THR A 211 13.46 13.89 -0.22
N MET A 212 12.35 14.58 0.01
CA MET A 212 12.30 16.04 0.06
C MET A 212 13.38 16.60 1.00
N ARG A 213 13.45 16.09 2.24
CA ARG A 213 14.42 16.54 3.25
C ARG A 213 15.87 16.23 2.84
N SER A 214 16.13 15.02 2.36
CA SER A 214 17.49 14.57 2.00
C SER A 214 18.06 15.29 0.79
N GLU A 215 17.21 15.83 -0.08
CA GLU A 215 17.59 16.60 -1.26
C GLU A 215 17.57 18.12 -1.03
N GLY A 216 17.33 18.55 0.22
CA GLY A 216 17.41 19.95 0.63
C GLY A 216 16.18 20.79 0.29
N HIS A 217 15.06 20.16 -0.07
CA HIS A 217 13.78 20.84 -0.26
C HIS A 217 13.04 20.98 1.08
N THR A 218 12.18 22.00 1.22
CA THR A 218 11.49 22.31 2.47
C THR A 218 9.97 22.11 2.41
N ALA A 219 9.43 22.01 1.21
CA ALA A 219 8.02 21.77 0.94
C ALA A 219 7.88 20.97 -0.35
N LEU A 220 6.75 20.32 -0.55
CA LEU A 220 6.51 19.47 -1.72
C LEU A 220 5.14 19.67 -2.35
N VAL A 221 5.02 19.22 -3.61
CA VAL A 221 3.76 19.12 -4.35
C VAL A 221 3.43 17.66 -4.54
N HIS A 222 2.16 17.30 -4.42
CA HIS A 222 1.66 15.97 -4.73
C HIS A 222 0.47 16.02 -5.66
N THR A 223 0.54 15.34 -6.79
CA THR A 223 -0.63 15.11 -7.64
C THR A 223 -1.53 14.03 -7.03
N VAL A 224 -2.82 14.04 -7.37
CA VAL A 224 -3.81 13.07 -6.85
C VAL A 224 -3.96 13.12 -5.31
N GLY A 225 -3.99 14.34 -4.74
CA GLY A 225 -4.00 14.58 -3.29
C GLY A 225 -5.10 13.87 -2.51
N ALA A 226 -6.26 13.59 -3.12
CA ALA A 226 -7.38 12.91 -2.48
C ALA A 226 -7.30 11.36 -2.56
N SER A 227 -6.21 10.79 -3.07
CA SER A 227 -5.98 9.34 -3.00
C SER A 227 -5.68 8.89 -1.57
N ASN A 228 -5.80 7.59 -1.29
CA ASN A 228 -5.46 7.06 0.04
C ASN A 228 -4.02 7.42 0.46
N LEU A 229 -3.06 7.34 -0.47
CA LEU A 229 -1.68 7.80 -0.25
C LEU A 229 -1.62 9.31 -0.02
N GLY A 230 -2.35 10.11 -0.82
CA GLY A 230 -2.37 11.56 -0.70
C GLY A 230 -2.93 12.04 0.63
N LEU A 231 -3.97 11.39 1.15
CA LEU A 231 -4.52 11.68 2.49
C LEU A 231 -3.51 11.36 3.59
N MET A 232 -2.79 10.23 3.51
CA MET A 232 -1.70 9.91 4.43
C MET A 232 -0.57 10.94 4.37
N LEU A 233 -0.13 11.31 3.16
CA LEU A 233 0.89 12.34 2.96
C LEU A 233 0.45 13.68 3.54
N ASN A 234 -0.81 14.06 3.35
CA ASN A 234 -1.36 15.28 3.93
C ASN A 234 -1.30 15.25 5.46
N ARG A 235 -1.74 14.15 6.10
CA ARG A 235 -1.69 14.00 7.56
C ARG A 235 -0.26 14.04 8.09
N ILE A 236 0.70 13.38 7.41
CA ILE A 236 2.13 13.47 7.76
C ILE A 236 2.60 14.92 7.70
N CYS A 237 2.32 15.63 6.60
CA CYS A 237 2.78 17.01 6.42
C CYS A 237 2.15 17.96 7.44
N VAL A 238 0.88 17.79 7.77
CA VAL A 238 0.22 18.56 8.84
C VAL A 238 0.86 18.29 10.20
N ALA A 239 1.10 17.02 10.55
CA ALA A 239 1.71 16.64 11.82
C ALA A 239 3.18 17.10 11.95
N ASP A 240 3.93 17.03 10.86
CA ASP A 240 5.37 17.35 10.82
C ASP A 240 5.64 18.84 10.50
N GLY A 241 4.61 19.66 10.26
CA GLY A 241 4.77 21.09 9.89
C GLY A 241 5.42 21.29 8.51
N VAL A 242 5.26 20.38 7.57
CA VAL A 242 5.80 20.41 6.20
C VAL A 242 4.80 21.07 5.26
N GLY A 243 5.26 22.06 4.48
CA GLY A 243 4.44 22.66 3.42
C GLY A 243 4.09 21.64 2.32
N LEU A 244 2.79 21.47 2.05
CA LEU A 244 2.31 20.56 1.00
C LEU A 244 1.29 21.28 0.11
N VAL A 245 1.51 21.21 -1.20
CA VAL A 245 0.52 21.59 -2.23
C VAL A 245 -0.14 20.31 -2.75
N ASN A 246 -1.41 20.12 -2.42
CA ASN A 246 -2.21 19.00 -2.93
C ASN A 246 -2.89 19.40 -4.24
N ILE A 247 -2.67 18.66 -5.32
CA ILE A 247 -3.38 18.83 -6.58
C ILE A 247 -4.48 17.77 -6.68
N VAL A 248 -5.69 18.21 -6.99
CA VAL A 248 -6.87 17.37 -7.21
C VAL A 248 -7.54 17.75 -8.53
N ARG A 249 -8.55 16.98 -8.95
CA ARG A 249 -9.26 17.19 -10.23
C ARG A 249 -10.77 17.40 -10.05
N ARG A 250 -11.25 17.46 -8.82
CA ARG A 250 -12.68 17.57 -8.54
C ARG A 250 -12.92 18.47 -7.34
N PRO A 251 -13.93 19.35 -7.37
CA PRO A 251 -14.24 20.24 -6.26
C PRO A 251 -14.49 19.50 -4.92
N GLU A 252 -15.18 18.36 -4.94
CA GLU A 252 -15.44 17.57 -3.75
C GLU A 252 -14.16 17.04 -3.07
N HIS A 253 -13.07 16.88 -3.83
CA HIS A 253 -11.76 16.51 -3.29
C HIS A 253 -11.05 17.69 -2.61
N VAL A 254 -11.35 18.92 -3.04
CA VAL A 254 -10.86 20.13 -2.34
C VAL A 254 -11.44 20.19 -0.94
N ASP A 255 -12.75 20.00 -0.82
CA ASP A 255 -13.43 20.03 0.49
C ASP A 255 -12.95 18.90 1.40
N LEU A 256 -12.77 17.69 0.85
CA LEU A 256 -12.23 16.54 1.58
C LEU A 256 -10.85 16.87 2.20
N LEU A 257 -9.92 17.39 1.39
CA LEU A 257 -8.56 17.70 1.87
C LEU A 257 -8.54 18.86 2.85
N ARG A 258 -9.39 19.88 2.67
CA ARG A 258 -9.52 20.97 3.63
C ARG A 258 -10.06 20.48 4.98
N ALA A 259 -11.02 19.55 4.97
CA ALA A 259 -11.50 18.90 6.18
C ALA A 259 -10.42 18.08 6.90
N GLU A 260 -9.42 17.54 6.15
CA GLU A 260 -8.23 16.86 6.65
C GLU A 260 -7.08 17.84 6.99
N GLY A 261 -7.35 19.15 7.09
CA GLY A 261 -6.38 20.17 7.51
C GLY A 261 -5.41 20.68 6.44
N ALA A 262 -5.62 20.34 5.16
CA ALA A 262 -4.77 20.82 4.07
C ALA A 262 -4.89 22.35 3.89
N SER A 263 -3.76 23.05 3.94
CA SER A 263 -3.71 24.51 3.73
C SER A 263 -3.72 24.89 2.25
N HIS A 264 -3.09 24.12 1.39
CA HIS A 264 -2.96 24.40 -0.04
C HIS A 264 -3.52 23.23 -0.87
N VAL A 265 -4.70 23.44 -1.44
CA VAL A 265 -5.38 22.49 -2.32
C VAL A 265 -5.73 23.22 -3.62
N VAL A 266 -5.29 22.66 -4.74
CA VAL A 266 -5.44 23.25 -6.07
C VAL A 266 -6.23 22.28 -6.97
N ASP A 267 -7.30 22.77 -7.59
CA ASP A 267 -8.11 22.01 -8.54
C ASP A 267 -7.57 22.16 -9.95
N SER A 268 -7.04 21.09 -10.54
CA SER A 268 -6.48 21.08 -11.88
C SER A 268 -7.54 21.17 -13.00
N SER A 269 -8.84 21.06 -12.68
CA SER A 269 -9.92 21.24 -13.62
C SER A 269 -10.44 22.70 -13.69
N ALA A 270 -10.04 23.55 -12.74
CA ALA A 270 -10.47 24.92 -12.67
C ALA A 270 -9.72 25.81 -13.71
N GLU A 271 -10.39 26.80 -14.27
CA GLU A 271 -9.76 27.80 -15.15
C GLU A 271 -8.65 28.58 -14.46
N THR A 272 -8.75 28.73 -13.13
CA THR A 272 -7.76 29.41 -12.27
C THR A 272 -6.55 28.55 -11.92
N PHE A 273 -6.50 27.26 -12.33
CA PHE A 273 -5.48 26.29 -11.94
C PHE A 273 -4.06 26.83 -11.92
N ILE A 274 -3.64 27.47 -13.01
CA ILE A 274 -2.25 27.97 -13.14
C ILE A 274 -1.96 29.10 -12.14
N GLY A 275 -2.94 29.98 -11.89
CA GLY A 275 -2.85 31.03 -10.86
C GLY A 275 -2.75 30.45 -9.47
N ASP A 276 -3.72 29.59 -9.12
CA ASP A 276 -3.82 28.98 -7.78
C ASP A 276 -2.59 28.12 -7.47
N LEU A 277 -2.08 27.37 -8.45
CA LEU A 277 -0.84 26.60 -8.31
C LEU A 277 0.36 27.52 -8.04
N THR A 278 0.47 28.61 -8.81
CA THR A 278 1.57 29.59 -8.62
C THR A 278 1.52 30.22 -7.25
N ASP A 279 0.33 30.59 -6.78
CA ASP A 279 0.12 31.19 -5.45
C ASP A 279 0.44 30.19 -4.31
N ALA A 280 0.01 28.93 -4.46
CA ALA A 280 0.35 27.88 -3.51
C ALA A 280 1.87 27.60 -3.44
N LEU A 281 2.54 27.57 -4.59
CA LEU A 281 4.01 27.45 -4.67
C LEU A 281 4.72 28.65 -4.05
N ARG A 282 4.20 29.86 -4.24
CA ARG A 282 4.73 31.09 -3.63
C ARG A 282 4.62 31.06 -2.10
N ALA A 283 3.48 30.58 -1.60
CA ALA A 283 3.22 30.46 -0.16
C ALA A 283 4.09 29.39 0.50
N THR A 284 4.27 28.22 -0.15
CA THR A 284 5.00 27.09 0.43
C THR A 284 6.50 27.10 0.15
N GLY A 285 6.91 27.65 -0.98
CA GLY A 285 8.28 27.54 -1.48
C GLY A 285 8.64 26.15 -2.01
N ALA A 286 7.65 25.34 -2.36
CA ALA A 286 7.89 23.98 -2.85
C ALA A 286 8.67 23.98 -4.17
N THR A 287 9.73 23.18 -4.22
CA THR A 287 10.62 22.99 -5.38
C THR A 287 10.80 21.52 -5.75
N ILE A 288 10.08 20.61 -5.09
CA ILE A 288 10.00 19.19 -5.41
C ILE A 288 8.54 18.77 -5.57
N ALA A 289 8.25 17.89 -6.51
CA ALA A 289 6.93 17.33 -6.73
C ALA A 289 6.98 15.81 -6.89
N PHE A 290 5.92 15.13 -6.42
CA PHE A 290 5.69 13.71 -6.67
C PHE A 290 4.43 13.54 -7.51
N ASP A 291 4.62 13.04 -8.73
CA ASP A 291 3.60 12.91 -9.75
C ASP A 291 3.17 11.44 -9.93
N ALA A 292 1.88 11.17 -9.62
CA ALA A 292 1.23 9.88 -9.85
C ALA A 292 0.65 9.74 -11.26
N ILE A 293 0.53 10.84 -12.00
CA ILE A 293 -0.12 10.86 -13.31
C ILE A 293 0.83 10.34 -14.37
N GLY A 294 2.01 10.93 -14.48
CA GLY A 294 3.10 10.52 -15.36
C GLY A 294 2.98 11.06 -16.79
N GLY A 295 1.84 10.91 -17.45
CA GLY A 295 1.60 11.43 -18.81
C GLY A 295 1.10 12.86 -18.82
N GLY A 296 0.96 13.43 -20.04
CA GLY A 296 0.51 14.80 -20.25
C GLY A 296 1.58 15.84 -19.93
N ASP A 297 1.18 17.05 -19.59
CA ASP A 297 2.06 18.21 -19.38
C ASP A 297 2.21 18.65 -17.93
N ILE A 298 1.64 17.90 -16.97
CA ILE A 298 1.66 18.29 -15.55
C ILE A 298 3.06 18.44 -14.98
N ALA A 299 3.98 17.54 -15.31
CA ALA A 299 5.37 17.63 -14.86
C ALA A 299 6.06 18.91 -15.38
N GLY A 300 5.86 19.24 -16.65
CA GLY A 300 6.36 20.50 -17.23
C GLY A 300 5.70 21.73 -16.61
N THR A 301 4.40 21.69 -16.36
CA THR A 301 3.67 22.76 -15.70
C THR A 301 4.21 23.02 -14.29
N LEU A 302 4.44 21.97 -13.49
CA LEU A 302 5.00 22.08 -12.15
C LEU A 302 6.37 22.76 -12.18
N LEU A 303 7.28 22.29 -13.04
CA LEU A 303 8.61 22.89 -13.20
C LEU A 303 8.54 24.36 -13.62
N SER A 304 7.66 24.71 -14.57
CA SER A 304 7.46 26.06 -15.05
C SER A 304 6.94 27.01 -13.95
N ARG A 305 5.98 26.53 -13.14
CA ARG A 305 5.45 27.36 -12.03
C ARG A 305 6.44 27.50 -10.89
N MET A 306 7.20 26.45 -10.56
CA MET A 306 8.32 26.54 -9.61
C MET A 306 9.38 27.53 -10.06
N GLU A 307 9.76 27.51 -11.36
CA GLU A 307 10.73 28.45 -11.92
C GLU A 307 10.22 29.89 -11.85
N LYS A 308 8.94 30.13 -12.20
CA LYS A 308 8.33 31.46 -12.08
C LYS A 308 8.49 32.02 -10.66
N VAL A 309 8.16 31.20 -9.64
CA VAL A 309 8.26 31.64 -8.24
C VAL A 309 9.73 31.82 -7.81
N ALA A 310 10.63 30.94 -8.26
CA ALA A 310 12.07 31.06 -7.96
C ALA A 310 12.66 32.33 -8.59
N GLY A 311 12.29 32.67 -9.83
CA GLY A 311 12.70 33.91 -10.50
C GLY A 311 12.17 35.18 -9.82
N GLU A 312 10.92 35.15 -9.33
CA GLU A 312 10.36 36.27 -8.54
C GLU A 312 11.16 36.51 -7.25
N ARG A 313 11.64 35.44 -6.61
CA ARG A 313 12.45 35.54 -5.36
C ARG A 313 13.90 35.97 -5.59
N ALA A 314 14.49 35.65 -6.75
CA ALA A 314 15.85 36.00 -7.08
C ALA A 314 16.06 37.53 -7.20
N GLY A 315 14.99 38.28 -7.58
CA GLY A 315 15.03 39.75 -7.66
C GLY A 315 15.85 40.32 -8.82
N GLU A 316 16.69 39.51 -9.48
CA GLU A 316 17.53 39.90 -10.61
C GLU A 316 17.18 39.10 -11.87
N PHE A 317 17.25 39.76 -13.01
CA PHE A 317 17.04 39.10 -14.28
C PHE A 317 18.21 38.21 -14.66
N SER A 318 17.94 36.90 -14.87
CA SER A 318 18.87 35.97 -15.45
C SER A 318 18.33 35.43 -16.80
N ARG A 319 19.13 35.55 -17.85
CA ARG A 319 18.76 34.97 -19.18
C ARG A 319 18.67 33.47 -19.18
N TYR A 320 19.17 32.80 -18.15
CA TYR A 320 19.20 31.35 -18.01
C TYR A 320 18.18 30.83 -16.98
N GLY A 321 17.41 31.72 -16.36
CA GLY A 321 16.52 31.42 -15.27
C GLY A 321 17.19 31.38 -13.90
N SER A 322 16.49 30.87 -12.89
CA SER A 322 16.98 30.76 -11.53
C SER A 322 17.99 29.61 -11.37
N ASP A 323 18.86 29.71 -10.36
CA ASP A 323 19.77 28.64 -9.93
C ASP A 323 19.11 27.65 -8.95
N THR A 324 17.91 27.95 -8.50
CA THR A 324 17.12 27.06 -7.64
C THR A 324 16.82 25.74 -8.35
N HIS A 325 17.25 24.62 -7.77
CA HIS A 325 16.94 23.30 -8.34
C HIS A 325 15.46 22.94 -8.14
N LYS A 326 14.82 22.50 -9.21
CA LYS A 326 13.43 22.02 -9.22
C LYS A 326 13.40 20.56 -9.64
N GLN A 327 12.66 19.73 -8.90
CA GLN A 327 12.59 18.29 -9.15
C GLN A 327 11.15 17.83 -9.30
N VAL A 328 10.87 17.03 -10.31
CA VAL A 328 9.64 16.25 -10.41
C VAL A 328 9.97 14.77 -10.44
N TYR A 329 9.42 14.02 -9.50
CA TYR A 329 9.50 12.58 -9.46
C TYR A 329 8.19 11.95 -9.94
N ILE A 330 8.24 11.20 -11.04
CA ILE A 330 7.12 10.38 -11.52
C ILE A 330 7.19 9.04 -10.77
N TYR A 331 6.18 8.75 -9.96
CA TYR A 331 6.09 7.51 -9.18
C TYR A 331 4.90 6.63 -9.55
N GLY A 332 4.00 7.15 -10.40
CA GLY A 332 2.81 6.46 -10.91
C GLY A 332 2.67 6.60 -12.42
N GLY A 333 1.65 5.98 -12.97
CA GLY A 333 1.33 5.99 -14.41
C GLY A 333 -0.18 5.90 -14.61
N LEU A 334 -0.94 6.80 -13.98
CA LEU A 334 -2.39 6.90 -14.19
C LEU A 334 -2.71 7.33 -15.63
N ASP A 335 -1.86 8.17 -16.20
CA ASP A 335 -1.80 8.44 -17.64
C ASP A 335 -0.54 7.80 -18.20
N ARG A 336 -0.70 6.90 -19.17
CA ARG A 336 0.38 6.19 -19.87
C ARG A 336 0.81 6.86 -21.17
N GLY A 337 0.25 8.04 -21.46
CA GLY A 337 0.68 8.87 -22.59
C GLY A 337 2.09 9.43 -22.39
N PRO A 338 2.61 10.12 -23.41
CA PRO A 338 3.92 10.78 -23.32
C PRO A 338 3.95 11.85 -22.23
N THR A 339 5.07 11.95 -21.49
CA THR A 339 5.36 13.10 -20.61
C THR A 339 5.88 14.26 -21.45
N VAL A 340 5.16 15.40 -21.43
CA VAL A 340 5.49 16.57 -22.26
C VAL A 340 6.19 17.64 -21.44
N LEU A 341 7.37 18.06 -21.89
CA LEU A 341 8.15 19.12 -21.26
C LEU A 341 8.35 20.29 -22.23
N ARG A 342 7.78 21.48 -21.93
CA ARG A 342 7.92 22.68 -22.77
C ARG A 342 9.21 23.48 -22.56
N ARG A 343 9.99 23.15 -21.54
CA ARG A 343 11.33 23.68 -21.19
C ARG A 343 11.39 25.20 -21.04
N ASP A 344 10.42 25.78 -20.31
CA ASP A 344 10.38 27.19 -19.93
C ASP A 344 10.70 27.38 -18.42
N PHE A 345 11.46 26.46 -17.83
CA PHE A 345 11.73 26.34 -16.42
C PHE A 345 13.21 26.48 -16.05
N GLY A 346 13.95 27.31 -16.80
CA GLY A 346 15.37 27.60 -16.53
C GLY A 346 16.29 26.41 -16.79
N THR A 347 17.45 26.39 -16.12
CA THR A 347 18.51 25.38 -16.37
C THR A 347 18.73 24.42 -15.22
N SER A 348 18.23 24.71 -14.00
CA SER A 348 18.42 23.88 -12.81
C SER A 348 17.15 23.07 -12.48
N TRP A 349 17.02 21.90 -13.11
CA TRP A 349 15.83 21.04 -12.95
C TRP A 349 16.13 19.58 -13.24
N GLY A 350 15.25 18.69 -12.72
CA GLY A 350 15.25 17.27 -12.99
C GLY A 350 13.83 16.71 -13.14
N VAL A 351 13.70 15.68 -13.97
CA VAL A 351 12.56 14.76 -13.98
C VAL A 351 13.10 13.36 -13.85
N GLY A 352 12.60 12.59 -12.91
CA GLY A 352 13.08 11.24 -12.64
C GLY A 352 11.96 10.30 -12.21
N GLY A 353 12.24 8.98 -12.23
CA GLY A 353 11.39 7.99 -11.60
C GLY A 353 11.66 7.87 -10.11
N TRP A 354 10.62 7.58 -9.32
CA TRP A 354 10.76 7.29 -7.90
C TRP A 354 9.97 6.04 -7.53
N LEU A 355 10.58 5.13 -6.78
CA LEU A 355 9.95 3.91 -6.28
C LEU A 355 10.35 3.64 -4.84
N LEU A 356 9.42 3.09 -4.06
CA LEU A 356 9.60 2.78 -2.65
C LEU A 356 10.79 1.84 -2.40
N THR A 357 10.92 0.75 -3.16
CA THR A 357 11.97 -0.27 -2.90
C THR A 357 13.39 0.29 -3.06
N PRO A 358 13.76 0.96 -4.17
CA PRO A 358 15.06 1.64 -4.28
C PRO A 358 15.28 2.69 -3.20
N PHE A 359 14.24 3.44 -2.83
CA PHE A 359 14.32 4.41 -1.75
C PHE A 359 14.67 3.74 -0.42
N LEU A 360 13.96 2.68 -0.01
CA LEU A 360 14.24 1.96 1.23
C LEU A 360 15.63 1.31 1.23
N THR A 361 16.10 0.83 0.09
CA THR A 361 17.46 0.31 -0.06
C THR A 361 18.51 1.40 0.19
N LYS A 362 18.31 2.59 -0.37
CA LYS A 362 19.19 3.76 -0.17
C LYS A 362 19.15 4.25 1.28
N LEU A 363 17.97 4.25 1.91
CA LEU A 363 17.76 4.68 3.30
C LEU A 363 18.45 3.74 4.31
N GLY A 364 18.61 2.47 3.95
CA GLY A 364 19.19 1.44 4.79
C GLY A 364 18.23 0.88 5.85
N GLN A 365 18.67 -0.20 6.51
CA GLN A 365 17.81 -0.97 7.43
C GLN A 365 17.34 -0.15 8.64
N GLU A 366 18.21 0.65 9.24
CA GLU A 366 17.88 1.48 10.40
C GLU A 366 16.81 2.51 10.05
N GLY A 367 16.99 3.24 8.95
CA GLY A 367 16.01 4.21 8.46
C GLY A 367 14.68 3.55 8.11
N ALA A 368 14.70 2.40 7.42
CA ALA A 368 13.50 1.65 7.09
C ALA A 368 12.75 1.18 8.35
N ASN A 369 13.45 0.72 9.37
CA ASN A 369 12.84 0.30 10.64
C ASN A 369 12.22 1.48 11.39
N ARG A 370 12.87 2.64 11.41
CA ARG A 370 12.31 3.87 11.98
C ARG A 370 10.98 4.26 11.30
N LEU A 371 10.93 4.21 9.97
CA LEU A 371 9.69 4.50 9.24
C LEU A 371 8.59 3.45 9.53
N ARG A 372 8.95 2.17 9.55
CA ARG A 372 8.01 1.08 9.88
C ARG A 372 7.45 1.23 11.29
N GLN A 373 8.29 1.61 12.27
CA GLN A 373 7.82 1.82 13.64
C GLN A 373 6.80 2.95 13.69
N ARG A 374 7.07 4.11 13.03
CA ARG A 374 6.10 5.20 12.93
C ARG A 374 4.77 4.73 12.30
N VAL A 375 4.84 3.87 11.28
CA VAL A 375 3.62 3.31 10.70
C VAL A 375 2.84 2.46 11.71
N ALA A 376 3.52 1.58 12.45
CA ALA A 376 2.86 0.75 13.46
C ALA A 376 2.21 1.59 14.58
N ASP A 377 2.90 2.63 15.02
CA ASP A 377 2.42 3.51 16.10
C ASP A 377 1.22 4.37 15.68
N GLU A 378 1.14 4.76 14.40
CA GLU A 378 0.14 5.69 13.88
C GLU A 378 -0.85 5.03 12.88
N ILE A 379 -0.94 3.67 12.85
CA ILE A 379 -1.69 2.92 11.82
C ILE A 379 -3.18 3.27 11.76
N THR A 380 -3.79 3.59 12.89
CA THR A 380 -5.22 3.94 13.01
C THR A 380 -5.50 5.44 12.95
N THR A 381 -4.46 6.27 12.81
CA THR A 381 -4.56 7.74 12.78
C THR A 381 -3.98 8.29 11.48
N THR A 382 -2.71 8.64 11.45
CA THR A 382 -2.02 9.20 10.28
C THR A 382 -2.13 8.27 9.07
N PHE A 383 -2.01 6.95 9.28
CA PHE A 383 -2.03 5.94 8.22
C PHE A 383 -3.37 5.21 8.09
N ALA A 384 -4.42 5.69 8.74
CA ALA A 384 -5.76 5.12 8.63
C ALA A 384 -6.20 5.03 7.16
N SER A 385 -6.67 3.85 6.76
CA SER A 385 -7.19 3.55 5.43
C SER A 385 -8.69 3.28 5.49
N THR A 386 -9.41 3.77 4.50
CA THR A 386 -10.84 3.46 4.31
C THR A 386 -11.03 2.57 3.08
N TYR A 387 -11.96 1.64 3.18
CA TYR A 387 -12.24 0.68 2.12
C TYR A 387 -13.71 0.74 1.72
N GLY A 388 -13.99 1.12 0.48
CA GLY A 388 -15.34 1.17 -0.10
C GLY A 388 -15.85 -0.19 -0.57
N MET A 389 -14.96 -1.17 -0.73
CA MET A 389 -15.29 -2.53 -1.17
C MET A 389 -14.55 -3.56 -0.32
N ARG A 390 -15.27 -4.64 0.09
CA ARG A 390 -14.68 -5.85 0.66
C ARG A 390 -14.97 -7.02 -0.30
N LEU A 391 -13.95 -7.78 -0.65
CA LEU A 391 -13.98 -8.81 -1.68
C LEU A 391 -13.46 -10.12 -1.12
N THR A 392 -14.17 -11.21 -1.31
CA THR A 392 -13.59 -12.55 -1.19
C THR A 392 -12.61 -12.81 -2.35
N LEU A 393 -11.85 -13.90 -2.31
CA LEU A 393 -11.00 -14.28 -3.45
C LEU A 393 -11.83 -14.52 -4.73
N ALA A 394 -13.04 -15.06 -4.60
CA ALA A 394 -13.96 -15.25 -5.72
C ALA A 394 -14.50 -13.91 -6.26
N ASP A 395 -14.82 -12.98 -5.38
CA ASP A 395 -15.24 -11.63 -5.76
C ASP A 395 -14.16 -10.87 -6.51
N ALA A 396 -12.89 -11.07 -6.16
CA ALA A 396 -11.77 -10.39 -6.79
C ALA A 396 -11.54 -10.80 -8.26
N VAL A 397 -12.18 -11.88 -8.71
CA VAL A 397 -12.16 -12.35 -10.10
C VAL A 397 -13.54 -12.24 -10.80
N ASP A 398 -14.50 -11.57 -10.17
CA ASP A 398 -15.77 -11.22 -10.79
C ASP A 398 -15.57 -10.04 -11.75
N PRO A 399 -15.97 -10.14 -13.06
CA PRO A 399 -15.71 -9.11 -14.06
C PRO A 399 -16.26 -7.73 -13.71
N ASP A 400 -17.45 -7.64 -13.09
CA ASP A 400 -18.07 -6.36 -12.74
C ASP A 400 -17.32 -5.70 -11.58
N LYS A 401 -16.89 -6.49 -10.58
CA LYS A 401 -16.07 -6.02 -9.48
C LYS A 401 -14.67 -5.63 -9.94
N VAL A 402 -14.08 -6.40 -10.87
CA VAL A 402 -12.80 -6.06 -11.53
C VAL A 402 -12.88 -4.69 -12.19
N ARG A 403 -13.87 -4.45 -13.05
CA ARG A 403 -14.09 -3.15 -13.69
C ARG A 403 -14.22 -2.02 -12.67
N ARG A 404 -14.89 -2.27 -11.54
CA ARG A 404 -15.08 -1.25 -10.50
C ARG A 404 -13.79 -0.95 -9.75
N TYR A 405 -13.12 -1.95 -9.16
CA TYR A 405 -11.93 -1.65 -8.37
C TYR A 405 -10.72 -1.21 -9.21
N ALA A 406 -10.64 -1.62 -10.48
CA ALA A 406 -9.55 -1.21 -11.37
C ALA A 406 -9.60 0.29 -11.76
N ARG A 407 -10.75 0.95 -11.62
CA ARG A 407 -10.88 2.41 -11.82
C ARG A 407 -10.15 3.22 -10.75
N MET A 408 -9.80 2.62 -9.62
CA MET A 408 -9.12 3.28 -8.50
C MET A 408 -9.75 4.60 -8.08
N ALA A 409 -11.09 4.67 -8.13
CA ALA A 409 -11.82 5.87 -7.76
C ALA A 409 -11.65 6.17 -6.25
N THR A 410 -11.55 7.45 -5.91
CA THR A 410 -11.50 7.89 -4.52
C THR A 410 -12.73 7.37 -3.76
N GLY A 411 -12.52 6.75 -2.60
CA GLY A 411 -13.58 6.12 -1.79
C GLY A 411 -13.89 4.67 -2.16
N ASP A 412 -13.46 4.15 -3.33
CA ASP A 412 -13.72 2.78 -3.79
C ASP A 412 -12.52 1.83 -3.59
N LYS A 413 -11.55 2.19 -2.72
CA LYS A 413 -10.43 1.29 -2.45
C LYS A 413 -10.94 -0.09 -2.01
N ALA A 414 -10.47 -1.13 -2.70
CA ALA A 414 -10.87 -2.50 -2.43
C ALA A 414 -9.94 -3.17 -1.41
N LEU A 415 -10.53 -4.02 -0.56
CA LEU A 415 -9.86 -4.88 0.40
C LEU A 415 -10.26 -6.32 0.12
N VAL A 416 -9.31 -7.16 -0.25
CA VAL A 416 -9.52 -8.60 -0.35
C VAL A 416 -9.52 -9.20 1.05
N THR A 417 -10.53 -10.00 1.38
CA THR A 417 -10.69 -10.72 2.64
C THR A 417 -10.66 -12.22 2.36
N PRO A 418 -9.46 -12.84 2.28
CA PRO A 418 -9.30 -14.19 1.74
C PRO A 418 -9.97 -15.29 2.57
N ASN A 419 -10.21 -15.04 3.85
CA ASN A 419 -10.83 -15.98 4.79
C ASN A 419 -12.25 -15.57 5.21
N ALA A 420 -12.92 -14.69 4.44
CA ALA A 420 -14.31 -14.29 4.68
C ALA A 420 -15.30 -15.25 4.02
#